data_061f5280077ad60660bd1623bb9a4535
#
_entry.id   061f5280077ad60660bd1623bb9a4535
#
_cell.length_a   1.000
_cell.length_b   1.000
_cell.length_c   1.000
_cell.angle_alpha   90.00
_cell.angle_beta   90.00
_cell.angle_gamma   90.00
#
_symmetry.space_group_name_H-M   'P 1'
#
loop_
_entity.id
_entity.type
_entity.pdbx_description
1 polymer ?
#
loop_
_entity_poly.entity_id
_entity_poly.type
_entity_poly.pdbx_seq_one_letter_code
_entity_poly.pdbx_strand_id
1 'polypeptide(L)'
;MKQPIVSVIMPVYNNEKYLEQCLDSIVNQSLTDIEIICVDDGSEDSSAEILKRYAEKDSRIRIIYQENAGAGAARNNGLRHAQGKYLSFLDSDDFFENDMLEKAVKKIEEDAADFVVFRCNQYLNDCDKFKNVRYTLKEQTLPPYVPFNFRQITDNVFKTFVGWAWDKLYKREFVMRHGLTFQEQRTSNDMLFVFTALVLAEKITYLDEVLAHQRRNNNESLSNTREKSWFCFYNALCALKDALKKYDLYDELEKDFINYALHFSLWNLNTITGACYYKLYDQLKNEWFMELGITGHDKDYFYNQKEYRQFLQIMKYSAREYETKISVVIPVYNAEKYIRECLDSILNQQKIGLEVICVDDCSTDATPRILEEYSKKFDNLTVLRNESNIYAGESRNRGLMAAKGQYVHFIDADDFVVSNSYEKLYKIAAENDLDWLKTTCEGVDDATGETVPNRLYDLRDVDKWLDEKLLDFARFPKKFFDIAVVPWNGIYKREFLLDNQIRFNNLFCVNDRSFYITVCVKGKRMMVTRVPFVKHRVNVGGSLVG
;
A
#
# COMPACT_ATOMS: atom_id res chain seq x y z
N MET A 1 -4.16 25.09 44.84
CA MET A 1 -3.06 24.23 44.40
C MET A 1 -2.37 24.91 43.25
N LYS A 2 -1.07 24.78 43.11
CA LYS A 2 -0.33 25.36 41.95
C LYS A 2 -0.80 24.64 40.69
N GLN A 3 -1.05 25.37 39.60
CA GLN A 3 -1.43 24.80 38.31
C GLN A 3 -0.28 23.93 37.78
N PRO A 4 -0.51 22.66 37.38
CA PRO A 4 0.53 21.83 36.80
C PRO A 4 1.02 22.40 35.46
N ILE A 5 2.27 22.14 35.11
CA ILE A 5 2.82 22.58 33.83
C ILE A 5 2.21 21.78 32.70
N VAL A 6 2.14 20.45 32.82
CA VAL A 6 1.60 19.57 31.78
C VAL A 6 0.50 18.66 32.34
N SER A 7 -0.60 18.52 31.60
CA SER A 7 -1.54 17.41 31.77
C SER A 7 -1.22 16.33 30.74
N VAL A 8 -0.85 15.16 31.19
CA VAL A 8 -0.71 13.96 30.34
C VAL A 8 -2.04 13.22 30.36
N ILE A 9 -2.67 13.06 29.21
CA ILE A 9 -3.98 12.40 29.05
C ILE A 9 -3.76 11.06 28.36
N MET A 10 -4.17 9.97 29.03
CA MET A 10 -3.95 8.60 28.56
C MET A 10 -5.27 7.83 28.54
N PRO A 11 -5.83 7.50 27.35
CA PRO A 11 -6.92 6.55 27.24
C PRO A 11 -6.40 5.14 27.50
N VAL A 12 -7.12 4.35 28.30
CA VAL A 12 -6.77 2.97 28.64
C VAL A 12 -7.97 2.06 28.36
N TYR A 13 -7.74 0.99 27.61
CA TYR A 13 -8.72 -0.05 27.38
C TYR A 13 -8.04 -1.39 27.11
N ASN A 14 -8.23 -2.38 27.97
CA ASN A 14 -7.71 -3.74 27.89
C ASN A 14 -6.22 -3.77 27.47
N ASN A 15 -5.36 -3.13 28.25
CA ASN A 15 -3.94 -2.99 27.93
C ASN A 15 -2.99 -3.39 29.07
N GLU A 16 -3.40 -4.37 29.91
CA GLU A 16 -2.63 -4.85 31.06
C GLU A 16 -1.18 -5.18 30.74
N LYS A 17 -0.93 -5.68 29.52
CA LYS A 17 0.38 -6.15 29.08
C LYS A 17 1.43 -5.05 28.93
N TYR A 18 1.02 -3.84 28.56
CA TYR A 18 1.94 -2.74 28.20
C TYR A 18 1.80 -1.52 29.10
N LEU A 19 0.72 -1.45 29.87
CA LEU A 19 0.35 -0.30 30.65
C LEU A 19 1.40 0.08 31.72
N GLU A 20 2.06 -0.88 32.34
CA GLU A 20 3.10 -0.60 33.33
C GLU A 20 4.28 0.16 32.72
N GLN A 21 4.81 -0.29 31.57
CA GLN A 21 5.90 0.40 30.89
C GLN A 21 5.49 1.82 30.43
N CYS A 22 4.27 1.97 29.95
CA CYS A 22 3.72 3.27 29.60
C CYS A 22 3.69 4.21 30.81
N LEU A 23 3.11 3.76 31.94
CA LEU A 23 3.05 4.53 33.18
C LEU A 23 4.43 4.86 33.73
N ASP A 24 5.37 3.90 33.73
CA ASP A 24 6.75 4.12 34.17
C ASP A 24 7.42 5.23 33.35
N SER A 25 7.18 5.30 32.05
CA SER A 25 7.74 6.35 31.19
C SER A 25 7.23 7.75 31.52
N ILE A 26 6.02 7.85 32.13
CA ILE A 26 5.41 9.14 32.50
C ILE A 26 5.77 9.53 33.96
N VAL A 27 5.68 8.59 34.88
CA VAL A 27 5.94 8.90 36.30
C VAL A 27 7.41 9.24 36.56
N ASN A 28 8.33 8.73 35.71
CA ASN A 28 9.77 8.99 35.78
C ASN A 28 10.23 10.16 34.89
N GLN A 29 9.31 10.99 34.38
CA GLN A 29 9.70 12.18 33.63
C GLN A 29 10.54 13.13 34.48
N SER A 30 11.58 13.76 33.87
CA SER A 30 12.43 14.77 34.53
C SER A 30 11.62 16.00 34.94
N LEU A 31 10.58 16.38 34.18
CA LEU A 31 9.60 17.38 34.55
C LEU A 31 8.60 16.80 35.54
N THR A 32 8.69 17.17 36.83
CA THR A 32 7.86 16.60 37.89
C THR A 32 6.54 17.32 38.15
N ASP A 33 6.42 18.59 37.75
CA ASP A 33 5.20 19.42 37.95
C ASP A 33 4.15 19.11 36.86
N ILE A 34 3.61 17.87 36.90
CA ILE A 34 2.65 17.33 35.94
C ILE A 34 1.45 16.73 36.66
N GLU A 35 0.33 16.64 35.97
CA GLU A 35 -0.79 15.74 36.32
C GLU A 35 -0.93 14.65 35.25
N ILE A 36 -1.32 13.45 35.67
CA ILE A 36 -1.49 12.27 34.80
C ILE A 36 -2.96 11.86 34.88
N ILE A 37 -3.69 12.02 33.81
CA ILE A 37 -5.12 11.72 33.71
C ILE A 37 -5.30 10.43 32.90
N CYS A 38 -5.47 9.32 33.61
CA CYS A 38 -5.77 8.03 33.01
C CYS A 38 -7.28 7.87 32.88
N VAL A 39 -7.78 7.69 31.67
CA VAL A 39 -9.20 7.44 31.41
C VAL A 39 -9.39 5.98 31.07
N ASP A 40 -9.89 5.20 32.02
CA ASP A 40 -10.25 3.80 31.81
C ASP A 40 -11.58 3.71 31.07
N ASP A 41 -11.53 3.30 29.83
CA ASP A 41 -12.65 3.22 28.89
C ASP A 41 -13.39 1.88 28.99
N GLY A 42 -13.64 1.42 30.23
CA GLY A 42 -14.37 0.19 30.54
C GLY A 42 -13.53 -1.07 30.31
N SER A 43 -12.28 -1.10 30.82
CA SER A 43 -11.43 -2.28 30.72
C SER A 43 -12.00 -3.47 31.50
N GLU A 44 -11.89 -4.66 30.90
CA GLU A 44 -12.31 -5.95 31.46
C GLU A 44 -11.14 -6.83 31.90
N ASP A 45 -9.88 -6.39 31.63
CA ASP A 45 -8.63 -7.03 32.05
C ASP A 45 -8.08 -6.39 33.33
N SER A 46 -6.83 -6.69 33.73
CA SER A 46 -6.19 -6.15 34.93
C SER A 46 -5.76 -4.66 34.79
N SER A 47 -6.12 -3.96 33.73
CA SER A 47 -5.72 -2.56 33.52
C SER A 47 -6.20 -1.64 34.64
N ALA A 48 -7.45 -1.81 35.10
CA ALA A 48 -8.01 -1.02 36.20
C ALA A 48 -7.25 -1.23 37.53
N GLU A 49 -6.83 -2.46 37.84
CA GLU A 49 -6.02 -2.78 39.02
C GLU A 49 -4.61 -2.17 38.94
N ILE A 50 -3.99 -2.20 37.74
CA ILE A 50 -2.70 -1.57 37.51
C ILE A 50 -2.80 -0.07 37.74
N LEU A 51 -3.79 0.61 37.16
CA LEU A 51 -4.01 2.04 37.38
C LEU A 51 -4.18 2.38 38.85
N LYS A 52 -4.98 1.64 39.60
CA LYS A 52 -5.18 1.85 41.05
C LYS A 52 -3.86 1.72 41.83
N ARG A 53 -3.08 0.68 41.55
CA ARG A 53 -1.79 0.46 42.17
C ARG A 53 -0.79 1.60 41.96
N TYR A 54 -0.79 2.20 40.73
CA TYR A 54 0.05 3.35 40.43
C TYR A 54 -0.46 4.63 41.09
N ALA A 55 -1.77 4.88 41.10
CA ALA A 55 -2.37 6.04 41.76
C ALA A 55 -2.19 6.04 43.29
N GLU A 56 -2.11 4.86 43.94
CA GLU A 56 -1.76 4.75 45.34
C GLU A 56 -0.31 5.15 45.66
N LYS A 57 0.60 5.00 44.66
CA LYS A 57 2.03 5.32 44.81
C LYS A 57 2.38 6.74 44.37
N ASP A 58 1.63 7.30 43.41
CA ASP A 58 1.89 8.61 42.81
C ASP A 58 0.63 9.46 42.80
N SER A 59 0.59 10.46 43.67
CA SER A 59 -0.56 11.38 43.80
C SER A 59 -0.82 12.27 42.63
N ARG A 60 0.05 12.31 41.62
CA ARG A 60 -0.15 13.03 40.35
C ARG A 60 -1.11 12.28 39.43
N ILE A 61 -1.34 10.97 39.65
CA ILE A 61 -2.22 10.13 38.83
C ILE A 61 -3.67 10.29 39.31
N ARG A 62 -4.53 10.65 38.38
CA ARG A 62 -5.98 10.69 38.53
C ARG A 62 -6.61 9.70 37.55
N ILE A 63 -7.45 8.81 38.07
CA ILE A 63 -8.19 7.84 37.24
C ILE A 63 -9.62 8.33 37.04
N ILE A 64 -10.10 8.25 35.79
CA ILE A 64 -11.48 8.51 35.40
C ILE A 64 -12.00 7.22 34.78
N TYR A 65 -13.15 6.74 35.24
CA TYR A 65 -13.81 5.57 34.68
C TYR A 65 -14.97 5.99 33.81
N GLN A 66 -15.13 5.34 32.65
CA GLN A 66 -16.30 5.52 31.76
C GLN A 66 -16.70 4.18 31.13
N GLU A 67 -17.93 4.11 30.62
CA GLU A 67 -18.33 3.02 29.73
C GLU A 67 -17.56 3.13 28.42
N ASN A 68 -17.23 1.98 27.78
CA ASN A 68 -16.45 1.97 26.55
C ASN A 68 -17.10 2.81 25.44
N ALA A 69 -16.43 3.89 25.08
CA ALA A 69 -16.84 4.81 24.04
C ALA A 69 -15.71 5.09 23.00
N GLY A 70 -14.56 4.42 23.17
CA GLY A 70 -13.39 4.51 22.31
C GLY A 70 -12.40 5.61 22.70
N ALA A 71 -11.17 5.48 22.20
CA ALA A 71 -10.04 6.32 22.60
C ALA A 71 -10.28 7.82 22.37
N GLY A 72 -11.03 8.21 21.30
CA GLY A 72 -11.40 9.61 21.07
C GLY A 72 -12.26 10.18 22.19
N ALA A 73 -13.31 9.46 22.61
CA ALA A 73 -14.17 9.85 23.72
C ALA A 73 -13.41 9.92 25.04
N ALA A 74 -12.53 8.94 25.30
CA ALA A 74 -11.69 8.91 26.49
C ALA A 74 -10.72 10.11 26.52
N ARG A 75 -10.07 10.46 25.40
CA ARG A 75 -9.24 11.69 25.31
C ARG A 75 -10.05 12.95 25.53
N ASN A 76 -11.26 13.05 24.97
CA ASN A 76 -12.17 14.19 25.20
C ASN A 76 -12.57 14.28 26.68
N ASN A 77 -12.81 13.15 27.32
CA ASN A 77 -13.13 13.12 28.75
C ASN A 77 -11.93 13.60 29.59
N GLY A 78 -10.73 13.10 29.32
CA GLY A 78 -9.50 13.57 29.98
C GLY A 78 -9.25 15.06 29.76
N LEU A 79 -9.47 15.57 28.52
CA LEU A 79 -9.31 16.97 28.17
C LEU A 79 -10.20 17.90 29.01
N ARG A 80 -11.45 17.50 29.30
CA ARG A 80 -12.37 18.28 30.16
C ARG A 80 -11.84 18.44 31.60
N HIS A 81 -11.00 17.52 32.05
CA HIS A 81 -10.45 17.51 33.40
C HIS A 81 -9.03 18.08 33.52
N ALA A 82 -8.38 18.33 32.39
CA ALA A 82 -7.01 18.82 32.33
C ALA A 82 -6.89 20.27 32.83
N GLN A 83 -5.91 20.53 33.71
CA GLN A 83 -5.64 21.83 34.32
C GLN A 83 -4.26 22.39 33.92
N GLY A 84 -3.39 21.58 33.33
CA GLY A 84 -2.05 21.96 32.94
C GLY A 84 -2.02 23.11 31.93
N LYS A 85 -0.93 23.86 31.93
CA LYS A 85 -0.66 24.89 30.92
C LYS A 85 -0.54 24.28 29.54
N TYR A 86 0.03 23.06 29.45
CA TYR A 86 0.21 22.28 28.25
C TYR A 86 -0.51 20.92 28.35
N LEU A 87 -0.81 20.35 27.16
CA LEU A 87 -1.47 19.06 27.02
C LEU A 87 -0.57 18.10 26.25
N SER A 88 -0.34 16.92 26.79
CA SER A 88 0.28 15.79 26.10
C SER A 88 -0.72 14.65 26.08
N PHE A 89 -0.76 13.93 24.97
CA PHE A 89 -1.57 12.73 24.84
C PHE A 89 -0.63 11.54 24.68
N LEU A 90 -0.95 10.39 25.26
CA LEU A 90 -0.16 9.18 25.11
C LEU A 90 -1.09 7.98 25.01
N ASP A 91 -0.85 7.09 24.05
CA ASP A 91 -1.55 5.82 23.98
C ASP A 91 -0.95 4.84 24.98
N SER A 92 -1.79 4.05 25.65
CA SER A 92 -1.39 3.22 26.79
C SER A 92 -0.50 2.02 26.42
N ASP A 93 -0.28 1.76 25.13
CA ASP A 93 0.66 0.74 24.63
C ASP A 93 2.00 1.33 24.14
N ASP A 94 2.15 2.66 24.12
CA ASP A 94 3.35 3.38 23.73
C ASP A 94 4.11 3.94 24.96
N PHE A 95 5.28 4.53 24.77
CA PHE A 95 6.06 5.12 25.86
C PHE A 95 6.94 6.28 25.39
N PHE A 96 7.33 7.15 26.35
CA PHE A 96 8.14 8.34 26.14
C PHE A 96 9.59 8.18 26.64
N GLU A 97 10.52 8.98 26.07
CA GLU A 97 11.80 9.23 26.71
C GLU A 97 11.63 10.03 28.01
N ASN A 98 12.49 9.80 29.01
CA ASN A 98 12.33 10.37 30.36
C ASN A 98 12.44 11.91 30.41
N ASP A 99 13.03 12.55 29.42
CA ASP A 99 13.20 14.01 29.33
C ASP A 99 12.28 14.67 28.28
N MET A 100 11.32 13.92 27.73
CA MET A 100 10.47 14.38 26.64
C MET A 100 9.66 15.60 27.06
N LEU A 101 8.97 15.57 28.20
CA LEU A 101 8.13 16.69 28.66
C LEU A 101 8.95 17.94 28.92
N GLU A 102 10.11 17.82 29.53
CA GLU A 102 11.01 18.95 29.83
C GLU A 102 11.49 19.62 28.54
N LYS A 103 11.97 18.83 27.57
CA LYS A 103 12.42 19.33 26.26
C LYS A 103 11.30 19.99 25.47
N ALA A 104 10.12 19.34 25.45
CA ALA A 104 8.97 19.86 24.73
C ALA A 104 8.44 21.17 25.34
N VAL A 105 8.37 21.26 26.67
CA VAL A 105 7.97 22.48 27.38
C VAL A 105 8.98 23.61 27.15
N LYS A 106 10.28 23.32 27.25
CA LYS A 106 11.32 24.30 26.96
C LYS A 106 11.19 24.86 25.56
N LYS A 107 11.05 23.98 24.56
CA LYS A 107 10.96 24.36 23.14
C LYS A 107 9.71 25.20 22.83
N ILE A 108 8.54 24.80 23.33
CA ILE A 108 7.29 25.52 23.09
C ILE A 108 7.30 26.92 23.75
N GLU A 109 8.00 27.08 24.88
CA GLU A 109 8.15 28.36 25.57
C GLU A 109 9.14 29.28 24.87
N GLU A 110 10.30 28.75 24.46
CA GLU A 110 11.34 29.52 23.73
C GLU A 110 10.77 30.12 22.44
N ASP A 111 9.98 29.36 21.69
CA ASP A 111 9.40 29.80 20.42
C ASP A 111 8.03 30.48 20.58
N ALA A 112 7.49 30.52 21.80
CA ALA A 112 6.12 30.99 22.09
C ALA A 112 5.08 30.33 21.18
N ALA A 113 5.22 29.02 20.94
CA ALA A 113 4.42 28.28 19.97
C ALA A 113 3.08 27.80 20.55
N ASP A 114 2.12 27.48 19.67
CA ASP A 114 0.82 26.91 20.01
C ASP A 114 0.93 25.40 20.24
N PHE A 115 1.83 24.75 19.49
CA PHE A 115 2.23 23.36 19.74
C PHE A 115 3.64 23.07 19.21
N VAL A 116 4.26 22.03 19.76
CA VAL A 116 5.54 21.48 19.31
C VAL A 116 5.34 20.03 18.85
N VAL A 117 6.02 19.68 17.78
CA VAL A 117 6.07 18.31 17.23
C VAL A 117 7.45 17.72 17.50
N PHE A 118 7.53 16.45 17.85
CA PHE A 118 8.81 15.75 17.99
C PHE A 118 8.80 14.42 17.23
N ARG A 119 9.99 13.86 16.98
CA ARG A 119 10.08 12.58 16.29
C ARG A 119 9.69 11.43 17.19
N CYS A 120 9.19 10.40 16.54
CA CYS A 120 9.08 9.09 17.14
C CYS A 120 9.82 8.03 16.31
N ASN A 121 10.10 6.89 16.95
CA ASN A 121 10.54 5.67 16.27
C ASN A 121 9.53 4.53 16.53
N GLN A 122 9.81 3.37 15.94
CA GLN A 122 9.06 2.16 16.19
C GLN A 122 9.85 1.24 17.14
N TYR A 123 9.19 0.74 18.16
CA TYR A 123 9.70 -0.30 19.03
C TYR A 123 9.10 -1.65 18.62
N LEU A 124 9.96 -2.58 18.18
CA LEU A 124 9.57 -3.90 17.72
C LEU A 124 9.53 -4.84 18.92
N ASN A 125 8.34 -5.12 19.41
CA ASN A 125 8.09 -5.84 20.64
C ASN A 125 8.57 -7.31 20.64
N ASP A 126 8.64 -7.94 19.46
CA ASP A 126 9.06 -9.32 19.27
C ASP A 126 10.59 -9.52 19.36
N CYS A 127 11.37 -8.51 19.15
CA CYS A 127 12.83 -8.59 19.15
C CYS A 127 13.54 -7.52 20.00
N ASP A 128 12.78 -6.72 20.75
CA ASP A 128 13.31 -5.64 21.62
C ASP A 128 14.26 -4.69 20.90
N LYS A 129 13.82 -4.19 19.72
CA LYS A 129 14.63 -3.31 18.88
C LYS A 129 13.90 -2.06 18.47
N PHE A 130 14.64 -0.96 18.41
CA PHE A 130 14.16 0.28 17.83
C PHE A 130 14.41 0.33 16.34
N LYS A 131 13.41 0.82 15.61
CA LYS A 131 13.49 1.10 14.18
C LYS A 131 13.21 2.57 13.93
N ASN A 132 14.22 3.29 13.45
CA ASN A 132 14.06 4.69 13.08
C ASN A 132 13.10 4.83 11.90
N VAL A 133 12.21 5.82 11.99
CA VAL A 133 11.27 6.18 10.93
C VAL A 133 11.35 7.69 10.66
N ARG A 134 11.37 8.05 9.38
CA ARG A 134 11.52 9.45 8.95
C ARG A 134 10.20 10.14 8.59
N TYR A 135 9.10 9.36 8.49
CA TYR A 135 7.83 9.88 8.00
C TYR A 135 7.06 10.70 9.04
N THR A 136 7.46 10.67 10.32
CA THR A 136 6.76 11.37 11.41
C THR A 136 6.94 12.87 11.37
N LEU A 137 8.08 13.33 10.82
CA LEU A 137 8.38 14.74 10.58
C LEU A 137 9.13 14.84 9.25
N LYS A 138 8.53 15.44 8.22
CA LYS A 138 9.11 15.54 6.88
C LYS A 138 9.86 16.86 6.71
N GLU A 139 11.15 16.84 6.96
CA GLU A 139 12.03 18.02 6.84
C GLU A 139 11.93 18.74 5.50
N GLN A 140 11.69 17.98 4.40
CA GLN A 140 11.67 18.54 3.04
C GLN A 140 10.49 19.50 2.79
N THR A 141 9.44 19.42 3.58
CA THR A 141 8.26 20.30 3.48
C THR A 141 8.28 21.43 4.51
N LEU A 142 9.16 21.32 5.52
CA LEU A 142 9.27 22.31 6.59
C LEU A 142 10.04 23.56 6.14
N PRO A 143 9.66 24.73 6.61
CA PRO A 143 10.48 25.94 6.46
C PRO A 143 11.79 25.81 7.24
N PRO A 144 12.88 26.48 6.79
CA PRO A 144 14.19 26.39 7.43
C PRO A 144 14.31 27.19 8.75
N TYR A 145 13.19 27.61 9.31
CA TYR A 145 13.10 28.42 10.54
C TYR A 145 11.88 28.01 11.37
N VAL A 146 11.93 28.31 12.65
CA VAL A 146 10.86 28.17 13.63
C VAL A 146 10.68 29.48 14.40
N PRO A 147 9.49 29.80 14.92
CA PRO A 147 8.23 29.12 14.64
C PRO A 147 7.66 29.46 13.24
N PHE A 148 6.75 28.63 12.75
CA PHE A 148 6.09 28.79 11.46
C PHE A 148 4.59 28.48 11.58
N ASN A 149 3.81 28.68 10.52
CA ASN A 149 2.43 28.20 10.38
C ASN A 149 2.25 27.43 9.06
N PHE A 150 1.06 26.87 8.85
CA PHE A 150 0.83 26.00 7.69
C PHE A 150 1.08 26.69 6.34
N ARG A 151 0.88 28.02 6.22
CA ARG A 151 1.11 28.78 4.97
C ARG A 151 2.57 28.85 4.54
N GLN A 152 3.48 28.50 5.44
CA GLN A 152 4.92 28.46 5.20
C GLN A 152 5.42 27.04 4.87
N ILE A 153 4.53 26.05 4.89
CA ILE A 153 4.78 24.70 4.41
C ILE A 153 4.63 24.72 2.89
N THR A 154 5.61 24.19 2.16
CA THR A 154 5.71 24.37 0.71
C THR A 154 4.57 23.66 -0.05
N ASP A 155 4.26 22.42 0.33
CA ASP A 155 3.20 21.57 -0.25
C ASP A 155 2.91 20.39 0.68
N ASN A 156 1.85 19.64 0.38
CA ASN A 156 1.48 18.47 1.17
C ASN A 156 1.31 18.77 2.68
N VAL A 157 0.64 19.88 3.02
CA VAL A 157 0.44 20.35 4.38
C VAL A 157 0.04 19.23 5.34
N PHE A 158 -0.94 18.39 4.96
CA PHE A 158 -1.43 17.28 5.78
C PHE A 158 -0.51 16.04 5.78
N LYS A 159 0.61 16.08 5.07
CA LYS A 159 1.63 15.02 5.09
C LYS A 159 2.92 15.43 5.79
N THR A 160 3.03 16.67 6.22
CA THR A 160 4.22 17.21 6.89
C THR A 160 4.44 16.55 8.25
N PHE A 161 3.35 16.33 8.97
CA PHE A 161 3.32 15.55 10.22
C PHE A 161 2.35 14.39 10.08
N VAL A 162 2.55 13.35 10.88
CA VAL A 162 1.54 12.30 11.03
C VAL A 162 0.37 12.84 11.85
N GLY A 163 -0.84 12.42 11.53
CA GLY A 163 -2.07 12.82 12.22
C GLY A 163 -2.22 12.20 13.62
N TRP A 164 -1.13 11.90 14.32
CA TRP A 164 -1.11 11.37 15.68
C TRP A 164 -1.08 12.51 16.71
N ALA A 165 -1.76 12.36 17.82
CA ALA A 165 -1.76 13.37 18.89
C ALA A 165 -0.58 13.21 19.87
N TRP A 166 -0.01 12.01 19.98
CA TRP A 166 0.94 11.64 21.04
C TRP A 166 2.41 12.01 20.73
N ASP A 167 2.75 12.40 19.52
CA ASP A 167 4.06 12.95 19.15
C ASP A 167 4.10 14.50 19.21
N LYS A 168 3.21 15.09 20.03
CA LYS A 168 3.03 16.55 20.13
C LYS A 168 2.72 17.00 21.55
N LEU A 169 3.15 18.23 21.87
CA LEU A 169 2.71 18.95 23.07
C LEU A 169 1.97 20.22 22.65
N TYR A 170 0.78 20.42 23.20
CA TYR A 170 -0.13 21.51 22.81
C TYR A 170 -0.28 22.53 23.94
N LYS A 171 -0.34 23.81 23.61
CA LYS A 171 -0.77 24.84 24.56
C LYS A 171 -2.26 24.66 24.86
N ARG A 172 -2.62 24.44 26.13
CA ARG A 172 -4.03 24.20 26.52
C ARG A 172 -4.95 25.34 26.12
N GLU A 173 -4.51 26.59 26.34
CA GLU A 173 -5.29 27.80 25.96
C GLU A 173 -5.64 27.78 24.46
N PHE A 174 -4.72 27.40 23.58
CA PHE A 174 -4.95 27.28 22.15
C PHE A 174 -6.03 26.23 21.84
N VAL A 175 -5.91 25.03 22.41
CA VAL A 175 -6.87 23.93 22.22
C VAL A 175 -8.28 24.33 22.67
N MET A 176 -8.37 24.96 23.86
CA MET A 176 -9.66 25.39 24.42
C MET A 176 -10.28 26.55 23.66
N ARG A 177 -9.48 27.53 23.22
CA ARG A 177 -9.94 28.67 22.41
C ARG A 177 -10.61 28.24 21.13
N HIS A 178 -10.05 27.24 20.45
CA HIS A 178 -10.57 26.74 19.18
C HIS A 178 -11.57 25.60 19.35
N GLY A 179 -11.84 25.14 20.57
CA GLY A 179 -12.77 24.05 20.84
C GLY A 179 -12.37 22.73 20.16
N LEU A 180 -11.06 22.44 20.12
CA LEU A 180 -10.55 21.24 19.45
C LEU A 180 -10.95 19.99 20.24
N THR A 181 -11.52 19.00 19.55
CA THR A 181 -11.95 17.73 20.12
C THR A 181 -11.57 16.57 19.21
N PHE A 182 -11.41 15.39 19.79
CA PHE A 182 -11.22 14.14 19.05
C PHE A 182 -12.55 13.62 18.52
N GLN A 183 -12.51 12.94 17.37
CA GLN A 183 -13.70 12.24 16.89
C GLN A 183 -13.98 11.00 17.73
N GLU A 184 -15.25 10.77 18.04
CA GLU A 184 -15.69 9.61 18.83
C GLU A 184 -15.99 8.45 17.87
N GLN A 185 -14.93 7.85 17.34
CA GLN A 185 -14.96 6.71 16.44
C GLN A 185 -13.80 5.74 16.73
N ARG A 186 -13.90 4.51 16.22
CA ARG A 186 -12.97 3.41 16.55
C ARG A 186 -11.54 3.67 16.11
N THR A 187 -11.32 4.15 14.88
CA THR A 187 -9.98 4.43 14.31
C THR A 187 -9.96 5.80 13.65
N SER A 188 -8.78 6.35 13.36
CA SER A 188 -8.61 7.71 12.79
C SER A 188 -9.29 8.81 13.60
N ASN A 189 -9.42 8.61 14.90
CA ASN A 189 -10.12 9.54 15.80
C ASN A 189 -9.32 10.80 16.13
N ASP A 190 -8.02 10.77 15.94
CA ASP A 190 -7.07 11.87 16.21
C ASP A 190 -6.87 12.82 15.03
N MET A 191 -7.16 12.38 13.79
CA MET A 191 -6.88 13.13 12.57
C MET A 191 -7.55 14.51 12.55
N LEU A 192 -8.82 14.60 12.94
CA LEU A 192 -9.55 15.87 12.99
C LEU A 192 -8.89 16.85 13.97
N PHE A 193 -8.58 16.40 15.19
CA PHE A 193 -7.94 17.21 16.22
C PHE A 193 -6.59 17.75 15.72
N VAL A 194 -5.72 16.86 15.24
CA VAL A 194 -4.35 17.20 14.86
C VAL A 194 -4.31 18.14 13.65
N PHE A 195 -5.07 17.83 12.60
CA PHE A 195 -5.03 18.67 11.40
C PHE A 195 -5.81 19.98 11.54
N THR A 196 -6.84 20.02 12.38
CA THR A 196 -7.47 21.30 12.73
C THR A 196 -6.50 22.16 13.56
N ALA A 197 -5.77 21.57 14.49
CA ALA A 197 -4.71 22.28 15.23
C ALA A 197 -3.63 22.81 14.27
N LEU A 198 -3.18 22.00 13.30
CA LEU A 198 -2.18 22.40 12.31
C LEU A 198 -2.58 23.65 11.54
N VAL A 199 -3.83 23.73 11.05
CA VAL A 199 -4.27 24.84 10.20
C VAL A 199 -4.71 26.09 10.99
N LEU A 200 -4.99 25.96 12.30
CA LEU A 200 -5.38 27.09 13.15
C LEU A 200 -4.22 27.68 13.95
N ALA A 201 -3.11 26.97 14.05
CA ALA A 201 -1.95 27.45 14.80
C ALA A 201 -1.27 28.62 14.08
N GLU A 202 -1.01 29.69 14.83
CA GLU A 202 -0.22 30.82 14.36
C GLU A 202 1.28 30.52 14.43
N LYS A 203 1.70 29.70 15.40
CA LYS A 203 3.10 29.35 15.66
C LYS A 203 3.26 27.87 15.96
N ILE A 204 3.92 27.19 15.07
CA ILE A 204 4.28 25.77 15.18
C ILE A 204 5.78 25.66 15.32
N THR A 205 6.24 24.79 16.19
CA THR A 205 7.68 24.47 16.31
C THR A 205 7.90 22.97 16.33
N TYR A 206 9.14 22.53 16.21
CA TYR A 206 9.48 21.11 16.26
C TYR A 206 10.82 20.85 16.95
N LEU A 207 10.97 19.63 17.44
CA LEU A 207 12.20 19.06 17.93
C LEU A 207 12.61 17.91 16.99
N ASP A 208 13.82 18.01 16.44
CA ASP A 208 14.41 16.95 15.61
C ASP A 208 15.05 15.85 16.47
N GLU A 209 14.34 15.43 17.51
CA GLU A 209 14.76 14.38 18.43
C GLU A 209 13.67 13.31 18.55
N VAL A 210 14.09 12.06 18.70
CA VAL A 210 13.17 10.93 18.98
C VAL A 210 12.85 10.96 20.47
N LEU A 211 11.62 11.30 20.80
CA LEU A 211 11.16 11.46 22.19
C LEU A 211 9.96 10.54 22.55
N ALA A 212 9.44 9.82 21.56
CA ALA A 212 8.35 8.87 21.75
C ALA A 212 8.59 7.58 20.94
N HIS A 213 8.03 6.49 21.43
CA HIS A 213 8.22 5.15 20.87
C HIS A 213 6.90 4.46 20.63
N GLN A 214 6.58 4.24 19.34
CA GLN A 214 5.40 3.49 18.94
C GLN A 214 5.68 2.00 18.99
N ARG A 215 4.92 1.27 19.79
CA ARG A 215 5.00 -0.19 19.83
C ARG A 215 4.42 -0.82 18.57
N ARG A 216 5.15 -1.79 18.01
CA ARG A 216 4.75 -2.56 16.84
C ARG A 216 4.70 -4.05 17.17
N ASN A 217 4.07 -4.82 16.28
CA ASN A 217 3.84 -6.26 16.44
C ASN A 217 2.98 -6.59 17.66
N ASN A 218 2.08 -5.66 18.01
CA ASN A 218 0.99 -5.87 18.95
C ASN A 218 -0.25 -6.36 18.17
N ASN A 219 -0.59 -7.65 18.30
CA ASN A 219 -1.70 -8.26 17.56
C ASN A 219 -3.07 -7.71 17.97
N GLU A 220 -3.16 -7.07 19.14
CA GLU A 220 -4.38 -6.51 19.72
C GLU A 220 -4.58 -5.04 19.34
N SER A 221 -3.60 -4.42 18.69
CA SER A 221 -3.68 -3.02 18.23
C SER A 221 -4.88 -2.78 17.32
N LEU A 222 -5.57 -1.67 17.51
CA LEU A 222 -6.67 -1.22 16.65
C LEU A 222 -6.25 -1.12 15.18
N SER A 223 -4.98 -0.83 14.92
CA SER A 223 -4.39 -0.78 13.58
C SER A 223 -4.43 -2.13 12.84
N ASN A 224 -4.47 -3.25 13.57
CA ASN A 224 -4.50 -4.60 13.00
C ASN A 224 -5.92 -5.15 12.83
N THR A 225 -6.95 -4.41 13.28
CA THR A 225 -8.38 -4.82 13.18
C THR A 225 -9.20 -3.80 12.40
N ARG A 226 -8.59 -3.16 11.38
CA ARG A 226 -9.22 -2.09 10.59
C ARG A 226 -10.42 -2.55 9.78
N GLU A 227 -10.54 -3.83 9.47
CA GLU A 227 -11.71 -4.39 8.80
C GLU A 227 -13.01 -4.08 9.55
N LYS A 228 -12.97 -3.96 10.88
CA LYS A 228 -14.14 -3.60 11.72
C LYS A 228 -14.51 -2.12 11.65
N SER A 229 -13.63 -1.28 11.11
CA SER A 229 -13.77 0.18 11.04
C SER A 229 -13.28 0.75 9.70
N TRP A 230 -13.44 -0.02 8.64
CA TRP A 230 -12.93 0.28 7.30
C TRP A 230 -13.38 1.62 6.71
N PHE A 231 -14.46 2.20 7.23
CA PHE A 231 -15.04 3.48 6.84
C PHE A 231 -14.62 4.68 7.72
N CYS A 232 -14.00 4.45 8.90
CA CYS A 232 -13.67 5.53 9.84
C CYS A 232 -12.74 6.59 9.26
N PHE A 233 -11.81 6.20 8.39
CA PHE A 233 -10.92 7.14 7.74
C PHE A 233 -11.67 8.12 6.81
N TYR A 234 -12.72 7.65 6.13
CA TYR A 234 -13.58 8.47 5.29
C TYR A 234 -14.35 9.50 6.13
N ASN A 235 -14.95 9.06 7.25
CA ASN A 235 -15.59 9.97 8.19
C ASN A 235 -14.63 11.04 8.71
N ALA A 236 -13.38 10.67 8.96
CA ALA A 236 -12.35 11.59 9.42
C ALA A 236 -11.96 12.61 8.34
N LEU A 237 -11.88 12.19 7.07
CA LEU A 237 -11.65 13.10 5.94
C LEU A 237 -12.83 14.06 5.73
N CYS A 238 -14.06 13.57 5.82
CA CYS A 238 -15.25 14.42 5.73
C CYS A 238 -15.28 15.47 6.86
N ALA A 239 -15.03 15.05 8.10
CA ALA A 239 -14.98 15.95 9.24
C ALA A 239 -13.87 17.02 9.11
N LEU A 240 -12.70 16.63 8.57
CA LEU A 240 -11.63 17.59 8.25
C LEU A 240 -12.08 18.58 7.18
N LYS A 241 -12.71 18.11 6.09
CA LYS A 241 -13.24 18.96 5.02
C LYS A 241 -14.24 19.98 5.56
N ASP A 242 -15.15 19.53 6.44
CA ASP A 242 -16.13 20.40 7.08
C ASP A 242 -15.48 21.40 8.05
N ALA A 243 -14.46 20.99 8.79
CA ALA A 243 -13.69 21.89 9.64
C ALA A 243 -12.97 22.98 8.81
N LEU A 244 -12.33 22.60 7.70
CA LEU A 244 -11.69 23.56 6.80
C LEU A 244 -12.69 24.59 6.24
N LYS A 245 -13.90 24.15 5.85
CA LYS A 245 -14.98 25.06 5.43
C LYS A 245 -15.46 25.96 6.56
N LYS A 246 -15.65 25.41 7.75
CA LYS A 246 -16.09 26.16 8.95
C LYS A 246 -15.15 27.32 9.29
N TYR A 247 -13.85 27.15 9.03
CA TYR A 247 -12.82 28.15 9.32
C TYR A 247 -12.41 28.97 8.09
N ASP A 248 -13.15 28.88 6.97
CA ASP A 248 -12.88 29.58 5.70
C ASP A 248 -11.47 29.29 5.12
N LEU A 249 -10.96 28.08 5.34
CA LEU A 249 -9.64 27.62 4.90
C LEU A 249 -9.69 26.60 3.77
N TYR A 250 -10.89 26.14 3.37
CA TYR A 250 -11.01 25.07 2.39
C TYR A 250 -10.46 25.49 1.01
N ASP A 251 -10.81 26.67 0.52
CA ASP A 251 -10.39 27.14 -0.81
C ASP A 251 -8.85 27.32 -0.89
N GLU A 252 -8.22 27.74 0.21
CA GLU A 252 -6.76 27.87 0.31
C GLU A 252 -6.06 26.49 0.35
N LEU A 253 -6.68 25.50 1.00
CA LEU A 253 -6.11 24.17 1.26
C LEU A 253 -6.71 23.05 0.41
N GLU A 254 -7.59 23.38 -0.56
CA GLU A 254 -8.30 22.38 -1.35
C GLU A 254 -7.34 21.38 -2.01
N LYS A 255 -6.30 21.89 -2.66
CA LYS A 255 -5.30 21.03 -3.33
C LYS A 255 -4.60 20.10 -2.36
N ASP A 256 -4.16 20.61 -1.20
CA ASP A 256 -3.51 19.81 -0.16
C ASP A 256 -4.46 18.78 0.45
N PHE A 257 -5.71 19.17 0.71
CA PHE A 257 -6.75 18.27 1.22
C PHE A 257 -7.04 17.14 0.22
N ILE A 258 -7.26 17.45 -1.06
CA ILE A 258 -7.56 16.46 -2.10
C ILE A 258 -6.40 15.47 -2.27
N ASN A 259 -5.16 15.96 -2.29
CA ASN A 259 -3.98 15.11 -2.37
C ASN A 259 -3.79 14.23 -1.14
N TYR A 260 -4.10 14.74 0.05
CA TYR A 260 -4.10 13.93 1.27
C TYR A 260 -5.24 12.92 1.28
N ALA A 261 -6.44 13.31 0.87
CA ALA A 261 -7.60 12.44 0.80
C ALA A 261 -7.36 11.26 -0.18
N LEU A 262 -6.78 11.53 -1.35
CA LEU A 262 -6.36 10.47 -2.27
C LEU A 262 -5.34 9.52 -1.61
N HIS A 263 -4.27 10.09 -1.05
CA HIS A 263 -3.22 9.32 -0.38
C HIS A 263 -3.78 8.40 0.70
N PHE A 264 -4.59 8.96 1.61
CA PHE A 264 -5.10 8.22 2.76
C PHE A 264 -6.14 7.17 2.36
N SER A 265 -6.96 7.46 1.34
CA SER A 265 -7.89 6.50 0.74
C SER A 265 -7.15 5.31 0.12
N LEU A 266 -6.11 5.57 -0.67
CA LEU A 266 -5.31 4.51 -1.29
C LEU A 266 -4.50 3.73 -0.26
N TRP A 267 -3.97 4.38 0.77
CA TRP A 267 -3.28 3.69 1.86
C TRP A 267 -4.22 2.72 2.60
N ASN A 268 -5.46 3.14 2.91
CA ASN A 268 -6.46 2.26 3.51
C ASN A 268 -6.81 1.10 2.59
N LEU A 269 -7.08 1.36 1.31
CA LEU A 269 -7.38 0.31 0.32
C LEU A 269 -6.24 -0.72 0.20
N ASN A 270 -4.99 -0.26 0.15
CA ASN A 270 -3.82 -1.12 -0.04
C ASN A 270 -3.43 -1.92 1.22
N THR A 271 -4.05 -1.64 2.36
CA THR A 271 -3.71 -2.27 3.66
C THR A 271 -4.87 -3.03 4.30
N ILE A 272 -6.05 -3.03 3.69
CA ILE A 272 -7.21 -3.84 4.09
C ILE A 272 -7.31 -5.09 3.21
N THR A 273 -7.91 -6.15 3.72
CA THR A 273 -8.00 -7.45 3.03
C THR A 273 -9.41 -8.05 3.11
N GLY A 274 -9.62 -9.15 2.40
CA GLY A 274 -10.86 -9.92 2.46
C GLY A 274 -12.09 -9.17 1.92
N ALA A 275 -13.26 -9.47 2.48
CA ALA A 275 -14.52 -8.89 2.02
C ALA A 275 -14.58 -7.36 2.16
N CYS A 276 -13.86 -6.79 3.13
CA CYS A 276 -13.81 -5.35 3.34
C CYS A 276 -13.05 -4.61 2.25
N TYR A 277 -12.07 -5.26 1.61
CA TYR A 277 -11.37 -4.70 0.45
C TYR A 277 -12.35 -4.37 -0.68
N TYR A 278 -13.20 -5.32 -1.05
CA TYR A 278 -14.18 -5.12 -2.14
C TYR A 278 -15.19 -4.03 -1.81
N LYS A 279 -15.68 -4.00 -0.56
CA LYS A 279 -16.60 -2.94 -0.10
C LYS A 279 -15.95 -1.56 -0.17
N LEU A 280 -14.72 -1.45 0.32
CA LEU A 280 -13.98 -0.19 0.31
C LEU A 280 -13.68 0.26 -1.12
N TYR A 281 -13.26 -0.68 -1.99
CA TYR A 281 -13.00 -0.39 -3.39
C TYR A 281 -14.23 0.19 -4.10
N ASP A 282 -15.38 -0.48 -3.94
CA ASP A 282 -16.63 -0.07 -4.57
C ASP A 282 -17.12 1.28 -4.04
N GLN A 283 -17.00 1.54 -2.73
CA GLN A 283 -17.33 2.83 -2.14
C GLN A 283 -16.42 3.96 -2.64
N LEU A 284 -15.12 3.73 -2.68
CA LEU A 284 -14.17 4.71 -3.22
C LEU A 284 -14.48 5.05 -4.67
N LYS A 285 -14.70 4.03 -5.51
CA LYS A 285 -14.95 4.21 -6.94
C LYS A 285 -16.27 4.92 -7.24
N ASN A 286 -17.36 4.52 -6.58
CA ASN A 286 -18.70 4.93 -6.96
C ASN A 286 -19.16 6.22 -6.27
N GLU A 287 -18.62 6.54 -5.08
CA GLU A 287 -19.11 7.64 -4.25
C GLU A 287 -17.97 8.50 -3.68
N TRP A 288 -17.04 7.91 -2.89
CA TRP A 288 -16.18 8.68 -2.00
C TRP A 288 -15.12 9.52 -2.72
N PHE A 289 -14.58 9.05 -3.85
CA PHE A 289 -13.64 9.89 -4.62
C PHE A 289 -14.31 11.17 -5.15
N MET A 290 -15.58 11.10 -5.51
CA MET A 290 -16.36 12.27 -5.93
C MET A 290 -16.66 13.19 -4.74
N GLU A 291 -17.15 12.64 -3.62
CA GLU A 291 -17.53 13.41 -2.43
C GLU A 291 -16.34 14.11 -1.78
N LEU A 292 -15.16 13.46 -1.80
CA LEU A 292 -13.90 14.06 -1.34
C LEU A 292 -13.33 15.10 -2.31
N GLY A 293 -13.88 15.21 -3.53
CA GLY A 293 -13.43 16.16 -4.54
C GLY A 293 -12.24 15.69 -5.38
N ILE A 294 -11.91 14.38 -5.33
CA ILE A 294 -10.73 13.82 -6.04
C ILE A 294 -10.98 13.74 -7.56
N THR A 295 -12.24 13.54 -7.96
CA THR A 295 -12.63 13.47 -9.38
C THR A 295 -12.62 14.85 -10.03
N GLY A 296 -12.39 14.91 -11.35
CA GLY A 296 -12.48 16.16 -12.12
C GLY A 296 -11.16 16.93 -12.26
N HIS A 297 -10.08 16.47 -11.63
CA HIS A 297 -8.76 17.08 -11.73
C HIS A 297 -7.84 16.29 -12.67
N ASP A 298 -6.96 16.99 -13.37
CA ASP A 298 -5.93 16.39 -14.21
C ASP A 298 -4.68 15.98 -13.42
N LYS A 299 -3.73 15.37 -14.12
CA LYS A 299 -2.49 14.85 -13.51
C LYS A 299 -1.67 15.92 -12.76
N ASP A 300 -1.68 17.17 -13.25
CA ASP A 300 -0.82 18.24 -12.75
C ASP A 300 -1.36 18.82 -11.41
N TYR A 301 -2.60 18.49 -11.08
CA TYR A 301 -3.18 18.80 -9.77
C TYR A 301 -2.61 17.91 -8.64
N PHE A 302 -2.16 16.70 -8.96
CA PHE A 302 -1.72 15.72 -7.95
C PHE A 302 -0.21 15.75 -7.74
N TYR A 303 0.20 15.85 -6.48
CA TYR A 303 1.61 15.83 -6.08
C TYR A 303 2.27 14.45 -6.33
N ASN A 304 1.54 13.36 -6.15
CA ASN A 304 2.02 11.99 -6.33
C ASN A 304 1.43 11.35 -7.60
N GLN A 305 2.21 11.33 -8.68
CA GLN A 305 1.79 10.77 -9.96
C GLN A 305 1.52 9.25 -9.93
N LYS A 306 2.12 8.51 -8.97
CA LYS A 306 1.86 7.09 -8.79
C LYS A 306 0.47 6.87 -8.17
N GLU A 307 0.10 7.67 -7.17
CA GLU A 307 -1.24 7.64 -6.55
C GLU A 307 -2.32 8.05 -7.55
N TYR A 308 -2.07 9.08 -8.36
CA TYR A 308 -3.00 9.49 -9.42
C TYR A 308 -3.22 8.38 -10.45
N ARG A 309 -2.17 7.70 -10.92
CA ARG A 309 -2.31 6.54 -11.82
C ARG A 309 -3.12 5.42 -11.16
N GLN A 310 -2.89 5.13 -9.89
CA GLN A 310 -3.66 4.13 -9.16
C GLN A 310 -5.15 4.53 -9.08
N PHE A 311 -5.45 5.79 -8.80
CA PHE A 311 -6.82 6.34 -8.85
C PHE A 311 -7.48 6.10 -10.22
N LEU A 312 -6.82 6.44 -11.32
CA LEU A 312 -7.35 6.23 -12.66
C LEU A 312 -7.64 4.75 -12.95
N GLN A 313 -6.79 3.84 -12.48
CA GLN A 313 -7.02 2.40 -12.61
C GLN A 313 -8.25 1.95 -11.80
N ILE A 314 -8.43 2.45 -10.59
CA ILE A 314 -9.62 2.16 -9.77
C ILE A 314 -10.89 2.68 -10.48
N MET A 315 -10.85 3.89 -11.01
CA MET A 315 -12.00 4.43 -11.75
C MET A 315 -12.36 3.62 -13.00
N LYS A 316 -11.37 3.00 -13.64
CA LYS A 316 -11.54 2.25 -14.89
C LYS A 316 -12.01 0.81 -14.64
N TYR A 317 -11.42 0.09 -13.71
CA TYR A 317 -11.62 -1.35 -13.50
C TYR A 317 -12.58 -1.64 -12.35
N SER A 318 -13.23 -2.81 -12.36
CA SER A 318 -13.87 -3.37 -11.16
C SER A 318 -12.82 -3.86 -10.15
N ALA A 319 -13.22 -4.09 -8.89
CA ALA A 319 -12.31 -4.57 -7.86
C ALA A 319 -11.60 -5.87 -8.24
N ARG A 320 -12.32 -6.82 -8.85
CA ARG A 320 -11.76 -8.10 -9.28
C ARG A 320 -10.77 -7.94 -10.43
N GLU A 321 -11.09 -7.11 -11.43
CA GLU A 321 -10.16 -6.80 -12.54
C GLU A 321 -8.92 -6.06 -12.03
N TYR A 322 -9.08 -5.15 -11.09
CA TYR A 322 -7.96 -4.43 -10.48
C TYR A 322 -7.06 -5.35 -9.64
N GLU A 323 -7.62 -6.35 -8.95
CA GLU A 323 -6.88 -7.34 -8.16
C GLU A 323 -6.09 -8.29 -9.06
N THR A 324 -6.64 -8.69 -10.22
CA THR A 324 -5.95 -9.55 -11.19
C THR A 324 -4.82 -8.76 -11.87
N LYS A 325 -3.60 -9.06 -11.53
CA LYS A 325 -2.41 -8.35 -12.05
C LYS A 325 -1.97 -8.91 -13.39
N ILE A 326 -1.94 -10.23 -13.52
CA ILE A 326 -1.50 -10.92 -14.74
C ILE A 326 -2.47 -12.04 -15.10
N SER A 327 -2.88 -12.07 -16.38
CA SER A 327 -3.55 -13.21 -16.99
C SER A 327 -2.53 -14.06 -17.73
N VAL A 328 -2.44 -15.33 -17.36
CA VAL A 328 -1.56 -16.29 -18.05
C VAL A 328 -2.41 -17.09 -19.05
N VAL A 329 -2.12 -16.94 -20.32
CA VAL A 329 -2.83 -17.60 -21.42
C VAL A 329 -1.99 -18.76 -21.95
N ILE A 330 -2.54 -19.97 -21.92
CA ILE A 330 -1.88 -21.22 -22.30
C ILE A 330 -2.69 -21.87 -23.42
N PRO A 331 -2.22 -21.84 -24.70
CA PRO A 331 -2.78 -22.68 -25.74
C PRO A 331 -2.37 -24.14 -25.46
N VAL A 332 -3.32 -25.05 -25.46
CA VAL A 332 -3.07 -26.47 -25.09
C VAL A 332 -3.59 -27.39 -26.18
N TYR A 333 -2.75 -28.25 -26.69
CA TYR A 333 -3.12 -29.32 -27.62
C TYR A 333 -2.28 -30.56 -27.38
N ASN A 334 -2.91 -31.67 -26.98
CA ASN A 334 -2.26 -32.96 -26.70
C ASN A 334 -1.00 -32.81 -25.83
N ALA A 335 -1.15 -32.17 -24.68
CA ALA A 335 -0.04 -31.84 -23.78
C ALA A 335 -0.03 -32.66 -22.47
N GLU A 336 -0.62 -33.87 -22.46
CA GLU A 336 -0.76 -34.67 -21.22
C GLU A 336 0.55 -34.91 -20.47
N LYS A 337 1.69 -34.95 -21.19
CA LYS A 337 3.02 -35.15 -20.62
C LYS A 337 3.53 -33.93 -19.82
N TYR A 338 3.18 -32.71 -20.22
CA TYR A 338 3.84 -31.49 -19.75
C TYR A 338 2.94 -30.53 -18.98
N ILE A 339 1.63 -30.54 -19.27
CA ILE A 339 0.69 -29.51 -18.76
C ILE A 339 0.63 -29.45 -17.24
N ARG A 340 0.86 -30.54 -16.51
CA ARG A 340 0.88 -30.53 -15.03
C ARG A 340 2.03 -29.69 -14.52
N GLU A 341 3.24 -29.86 -15.03
CA GLU A 341 4.41 -29.09 -14.60
C GLU A 341 4.26 -27.60 -14.96
N CYS A 342 3.75 -27.31 -16.16
CA CYS A 342 3.42 -25.95 -16.57
C CYS A 342 2.46 -25.29 -15.55
N LEU A 343 1.32 -25.92 -15.27
CA LEU A 343 0.32 -25.38 -14.34
C LEU A 343 0.85 -25.26 -12.90
N ASP A 344 1.57 -26.26 -12.40
CA ASP A 344 2.15 -26.23 -11.05
C ASP A 344 3.14 -25.07 -10.89
N SER A 345 3.95 -24.78 -11.91
CA SER A 345 4.90 -23.68 -11.90
C SER A 345 4.25 -22.30 -11.83
N ILE A 346 3.04 -22.16 -12.37
CA ILE A 346 2.27 -20.91 -12.42
C ILE A 346 1.37 -20.77 -11.18
N LEU A 347 0.59 -21.81 -10.87
CA LEU A 347 -0.44 -21.75 -9.82
C LEU A 347 0.14 -21.73 -8.40
N ASN A 348 1.37 -22.21 -8.21
CA ASN A 348 2.10 -22.16 -6.94
C ASN A 348 2.85 -20.84 -6.72
N GLN A 349 2.73 -19.85 -7.61
CA GLN A 349 3.32 -18.52 -7.42
C GLN A 349 2.46 -17.73 -6.40
N GLN A 350 3.03 -17.51 -5.24
CA GLN A 350 2.38 -16.75 -4.16
C GLN A 350 2.62 -15.24 -4.32
N LYS A 351 1.76 -14.41 -3.71
CA LYS A 351 1.89 -12.95 -3.54
C LYS A 351 1.51 -12.06 -4.72
N ILE A 352 0.94 -12.60 -5.80
CA ILE A 352 0.44 -11.78 -6.91
C ILE A 352 -0.91 -12.32 -7.39
N GLY A 353 -1.85 -11.41 -7.73
CA GLY A 353 -3.13 -11.78 -8.32
C GLY A 353 -2.94 -12.31 -9.74
N LEU A 354 -3.00 -13.62 -9.90
CA LEU A 354 -2.93 -14.33 -11.18
C LEU A 354 -4.29 -14.92 -11.54
N GLU A 355 -4.66 -14.86 -12.81
CA GLU A 355 -5.61 -15.78 -13.42
C GLU A 355 -4.90 -16.61 -14.49
N VAL A 356 -5.31 -17.86 -14.65
CA VAL A 356 -4.79 -18.78 -15.66
C VAL A 356 -5.92 -19.17 -16.61
N ILE A 357 -5.69 -19.04 -17.90
CA ILE A 357 -6.66 -19.34 -18.96
C ILE A 357 -6.04 -20.38 -19.89
N CYS A 358 -6.44 -21.62 -19.71
CA CYS A 358 -6.08 -22.71 -20.63
C CYS A 358 -7.08 -22.74 -21.77
N VAL A 359 -6.60 -22.72 -22.99
CA VAL A 359 -7.43 -22.88 -24.19
C VAL A 359 -7.10 -24.24 -24.83
N ASP A 360 -7.94 -25.25 -24.52
CA ASP A 360 -7.83 -26.58 -25.08
C ASP A 360 -8.28 -26.58 -26.55
N ASP A 361 -7.32 -26.79 -27.43
CA ASP A 361 -7.52 -26.75 -28.88
C ASP A 361 -7.98 -28.10 -29.46
N CYS A 362 -9.01 -28.69 -28.84
CA CYS A 362 -9.59 -29.97 -29.24
C CYS A 362 -8.65 -31.18 -29.01
N SER A 363 -7.98 -31.23 -27.83
CA SER A 363 -7.11 -32.34 -27.44
C SER A 363 -7.86 -33.68 -27.42
N THR A 364 -7.14 -34.76 -27.81
CA THR A 364 -7.64 -36.15 -27.92
C THR A 364 -6.99 -37.11 -26.95
N ASP A 365 -5.93 -36.67 -26.24
CA ASP A 365 -5.23 -37.42 -25.20
C ASP A 365 -5.85 -37.16 -23.80
N ALA A 366 -5.11 -37.41 -22.71
CA ALA A 366 -5.60 -37.16 -21.35
C ALA A 366 -5.62 -35.68 -20.93
N THR A 367 -5.20 -34.73 -21.78
CA THR A 367 -5.14 -33.29 -21.48
C THR A 367 -6.46 -32.74 -20.94
N PRO A 368 -7.65 -32.98 -21.56
CA PRO A 368 -8.90 -32.40 -21.07
C PRO A 368 -9.23 -32.85 -19.64
N ARG A 369 -8.96 -34.08 -19.29
CA ARG A 369 -9.16 -34.63 -17.94
C ARG A 369 -8.24 -33.96 -16.93
N ILE A 370 -6.99 -33.69 -17.28
CA ILE A 370 -6.02 -33.01 -16.42
C ILE A 370 -6.46 -31.55 -16.17
N LEU A 371 -6.89 -30.83 -17.20
CA LEU A 371 -7.36 -29.48 -17.10
C LEU A 371 -8.62 -29.37 -16.22
N GLU A 372 -9.55 -30.33 -16.33
CA GLU A 372 -10.74 -30.41 -15.48
C GLU A 372 -10.38 -30.67 -14.02
N GLU A 373 -9.40 -31.53 -13.74
CA GLU A 373 -8.89 -31.80 -12.39
C GLU A 373 -8.32 -30.52 -11.75
N TYR A 374 -7.51 -29.76 -12.48
CA TYR A 374 -6.91 -28.52 -11.99
C TYR A 374 -7.95 -27.40 -11.81
N SER A 375 -8.92 -27.27 -12.72
CA SER A 375 -9.97 -26.26 -12.60
C SER A 375 -10.89 -26.45 -11.38
N LYS A 376 -11.03 -27.68 -10.90
CA LYS A 376 -11.75 -27.98 -9.65
C LYS A 376 -10.92 -27.66 -8.40
N LYS A 377 -9.60 -27.63 -8.52
CA LYS A 377 -8.66 -27.40 -7.41
C LYS A 377 -8.30 -25.91 -7.24
N PHE A 378 -8.32 -25.13 -8.34
CA PHE A 378 -7.85 -23.76 -8.36
C PHE A 378 -8.91 -22.82 -8.94
N ASP A 379 -9.49 -21.96 -8.10
CA ASP A 379 -10.58 -21.02 -8.48
C ASP A 379 -10.14 -19.96 -9.49
N ASN A 380 -8.83 -19.72 -9.64
CA ASN A 380 -8.25 -18.77 -10.59
C ASN A 380 -7.84 -19.42 -11.92
N LEU A 381 -8.22 -20.66 -12.18
CA LEU A 381 -8.01 -21.37 -13.44
C LEU A 381 -9.33 -21.50 -14.23
N THR A 382 -9.32 -20.97 -15.44
CA THR A 382 -10.42 -21.12 -16.42
C THR A 382 -9.98 -22.00 -17.58
N VAL A 383 -10.81 -22.95 -17.97
CA VAL A 383 -10.59 -23.79 -19.15
C VAL A 383 -11.59 -23.42 -20.24
N LEU A 384 -11.11 -23.01 -21.39
CA LEU A 384 -11.88 -22.82 -22.61
C LEU A 384 -11.58 -23.98 -23.57
N ARG A 385 -12.60 -24.55 -24.22
CA ARG A 385 -12.42 -25.62 -25.19
C ARG A 385 -12.86 -25.16 -26.57
N ASN A 386 -12.03 -25.40 -27.59
CA ASN A 386 -12.37 -25.18 -28.99
C ASN A 386 -13.17 -26.36 -29.53
N GLU A 387 -14.08 -26.09 -30.46
CA GLU A 387 -14.89 -27.14 -31.12
C GLU A 387 -14.10 -27.93 -32.15
N SER A 388 -13.03 -27.32 -32.69
CA SER A 388 -12.08 -27.89 -33.63
C SER A 388 -10.70 -27.33 -33.34
N ASN A 389 -9.66 -27.98 -33.88
CA ASN A 389 -8.29 -27.46 -33.79
C ASN A 389 -8.16 -26.19 -34.67
N ILE A 390 -7.94 -25.05 -34.02
CA ILE A 390 -7.79 -23.71 -34.66
C ILE A 390 -6.38 -23.17 -34.49
N TYR A 391 -5.44 -23.98 -34.06
CA TYR A 391 -4.02 -23.70 -33.82
C TYR A 391 -3.74 -22.72 -32.66
N ALA A 392 -2.47 -22.72 -32.23
CA ALA A 392 -2.01 -21.98 -31.05
C ALA A 392 -2.22 -20.47 -31.16
N GLY A 393 -2.09 -19.87 -32.33
CA GLY A 393 -2.28 -18.44 -32.53
C GLY A 393 -3.70 -17.98 -32.18
N GLU A 394 -4.71 -18.67 -32.73
CA GLU A 394 -6.10 -18.31 -32.47
C GLU A 394 -6.53 -18.71 -31.05
N SER A 395 -6.00 -19.80 -30.52
CA SER A 395 -6.20 -20.16 -29.10
C SER A 395 -5.63 -19.10 -28.16
N ARG A 396 -4.46 -18.49 -28.45
CA ARG A 396 -3.94 -17.33 -27.69
C ARG A 396 -4.85 -16.11 -27.85
N ASN A 397 -5.38 -15.83 -29.04
CA ASN A 397 -6.33 -14.73 -29.27
C ASN A 397 -7.61 -14.92 -28.42
N ARG A 398 -8.16 -16.11 -28.39
CA ARG A 398 -9.33 -16.45 -27.58
C ARG A 398 -9.05 -16.26 -26.08
N GLY A 399 -7.88 -16.69 -25.62
CA GLY A 399 -7.43 -16.48 -24.22
C GLY A 399 -7.25 -15.00 -23.90
N LEU A 400 -6.67 -14.20 -24.81
CA LEU A 400 -6.53 -12.75 -24.67
C LEU A 400 -7.89 -12.05 -24.48
N MET A 401 -8.90 -12.46 -25.24
CA MET A 401 -10.26 -11.89 -25.12
C MET A 401 -10.93 -12.24 -23.80
N ALA A 402 -10.61 -13.35 -23.20
CA ALA A 402 -11.11 -13.78 -21.88
C ALA A 402 -10.32 -13.18 -20.71
N ALA A 403 -9.10 -12.71 -20.95
CA ALA A 403 -8.19 -12.17 -19.96
C ALA A 403 -8.74 -10.90 -19.28
N LYS A 404 -8.53 -10.77 -17.96
CA LYS A 404 -8.95 -9.63 -17.12
C LYS A 404 -7.77 -8.90 -16.49
N GLY A 405 -6.57 -9.53 -16.45
CA GLY A 405 -5.37 -8.99 -15.84
C GLY A 405 -4.91 -7.69 -16.50
N GLN A 406 -4.20 -6.88 -15.74
CA GLN A 406 -3.59 -5.64 -16.25
C GLN A 406 -2.53 -5.94 -17.32
N TYR A 407 -1.81 -7.04 -17.12
CA TYR A 407 -0.85 -7.60 -18.08
C TYR A 407 -1.25 -9.00 -18.50
N VAL A 408 -0.78 -9.42 -19.68
CA VAL A 408 -0.98 -10.80 -20.20
C VAL A 408 0.37 -11.42 -20.44
N HIS A 409 0.52 -12.68 -20.02
CA HIS A 409 1.61 -13.55 -20.38
C HIS A 409 1.06 -14.67 -21.26
N PHE A 410 1.73 -14.96 -22.38
CA PHE A 410 1.45 -16.12 -23.20
C PHE A 410 2.57 -17.16 -22.97
N ILE A 411 2.23 -18.39 -22.62
CA ILE A 411 3.22 -19.46 -22.40
C ILE A 411 2.75 -20.75 -23.08
N ASP A 412 3.67 -21.51 -23.63
CA ASP A 412 3.37 -22.79 -24.25
C ASP A 412 3.20 -23.88 -23.18
N ALA A 413 2.35 -24.87 -23.45
CA ALA A 413 1.94 -25.88 -22.47
C ALA A 413 3.06 -26.84 -22.06
N ASP A 414 4.17 -26.90 -22.82
CA ASP A 414 5.37 -27.68 -22.57
C ASP A 414 6.47 -26.89 -21.81
N ASP A 415 6.28 -25.58 -21.58
CA ASP A 415 7.20 -24.74 -20.83
C ASP A 415 6.74 -24.52 -19.38
N PHE A 416 7.60 -23.97 -18.54
CA PHE A 416 7.29 -23.63 -17.16
C PHE A 416 8.01 -22.36 -16.68
N VAL A 417 7.54 -21.74 -15.59
CA VAL A 417 8.04 -20.45 -15.11
C VAL A 417 8.95 -20.55 -13.89
N VAL A 418 9.89 -19.62 -13.79
CA VAL A 418 10.78 -19.50 -12.63
C VAL A 418 9.97 -18.99 -11.41
N SER A 419 10.23 -19.56 -10.24
CA SER A 419 9.54 -19.20 -8.99
C SER A 419 9.66 -17.71 -8.67
N ASN A 420 8.56 -17.09 -8.20
CA ASN A 420 8.45 -15.68 -7.82
C ASN A 420 8.83 -14.68 -8.94
N SER A 421 8.77 -15.09 -10.21
CA SER A 421 9.10 -14.25 -11.35
C SER A 421 7.98 -13.24 -11.67
N TYR A 422 6.72 -13.64 -11.60
CA TYR A 422 5.58 -12.77 -11.92
C TYR A 422 5.52 -11.50 -11.06
N GLU A 423 5.75 -11.61 -9.75
CA GLU A 423 5.77 -10.45 -8.85
C GLU A 423 6.83 -9.42 -9.27
N LYS A 424 8.05 -9.91 -9.58
CA LYS A 424 9.16 -9.05 -10.01
C LYS A 424 8.85 -8.35 -11.32
N LEU A 425 8.34 -9.09 -12.31
CA LEU A 425 8.03 -8.55 -13.64
C LEU A 425 6.86 -7.57 -13.59
N TYR A 426 5.80 -7.90 -12.86
CA TYR A 426 4.68 -6.99 -12.67
C TYR A 426 5.13 -5.67 -12.03
N LYS A 427 5.99 -5.73 -11.00
CA LYS A 427 6.52 -4.53 -10.35
C LYS A 427 7.26 -3.64 -11.34
N ILE A 428 8.18 -4.19 -12.12
CA ILE A 428 8.92 -3.44 -13.16
C ILE A 428 7.95 -2.84 -14.18
N ALA A 429 7.02 -3.65 -14.70
CA ALA A 429 6.09 -3.22 -15.75
C ALA A 429 5.11 -2.16 -15.26
N ALA A 430 4.53 -2.33 -14.08
CA ALA A 430 3.55 -1.39 -13.51
C ALA A 430 4.19 -0.08 -13.04
N GLU A 431 5.37 -0.13 -12.40
CA GLU A 431 6.08 1.09 -11.96
C GLU A 431 6.49 1.98 -13.12
N ASN A 432 6.81 1.39 -14.27
CA ASN A 432 7.19 2.10 -15.49
C ASN A 432 6.06 2.27 -16.51
N ASP A 433 4.84 1.80 -16.18
CA ASP A 433 3.67 1.85 -17.06
C ASP A 433 3.98 1.32 -18.47
N LEU A 434 4.58 0.13 -18.55
CA LEU A 434 5.10 -0.41 -19.79
C LEU A 434 3.97 -0.97 -20.68
N ASP A 435 4.08 -0.78 -21.98
CA ASP A 435 3.29 -1.50 -22.98
C ASP A 435 3.73 -2.96 -23.08
N TRP A 436 5.03 -3.21 -22.87
CA TRP A 436 5.63 -4.52 -22.94
C TRP A 436 6.96 -4.60 -22.16
N LEU A 437 7.14 -5.69 -21.43
CA LEU A 437 8.40 -6.03 -20.75
C LEU A 437 8.90 -7.37 -21.29
N LYS A 438 10.06 -7.36 -21.93
CA LYS A 438 10.75 -8.56 -22.40
C LYS A 438 11.77 -9.06 -21.38
N THR A 439 11.92 -10.38 -21.29
CA THR A 439 12.76 -11.03 -20.29
C THR A 439 13.73 -12.02 -20.93
N THR A 440 14.65 -12.54 -20.14
CA THR A 440 15.48 -13.69 -20.50
C THR A 440 14.78 -15.02 -20.16
N CYS A 441 15.27 -16.11 -20.72
CA CYS A 441 14.81 -17.47 -20.43
C CYS A 441 16.00 -18.41 -20.16
N GLU A 442 15.69 -19.55 -19.58
CA GLU A 442 16.62 -20.67 -19.41
C GLU A 442 16.17 -21.82 -20.32
N GLY A 443 17.10 -22.55 -20.95
CA GLY A 443 16.81 -23.80 -21.65
C GLY A 443 16.81 -24.98 -20.69
N VAL A 444 15.91 -25.95 -20.90
CA VAL A 444 15.90 -27.20 -20.14
C VAL A 444 15.80 -28.36 -21.15
N ASP A 445 16.73 -29.27 -21.11
CA ASP A 445 16.72 -30.48 -21.96
C ASP A 445 15.61 -31.43 -21.49
N ASP A 446 14.69 -31.80 -22.39
CA ASP A 446 13.51 -32.59 -22.06
C ASP A 446 13.86 -34.04 -21.61
N ALA A 447 14.98 -34.57 -22.07
CA ALA A 447 15.39 -35.96 -21.74
C ALA A 447 16.13 -36.05 -20.40
N THR A 448 16.95 -35.04 -20.08
CA THR A 448 17.82 -35.06 -18.89
C THR A 448 17.30 -34.16 -17.75
N GLY A 449 16.45 -33.19 -18.03
CA GLY A 449 16.02 -32.17 -17.08
C GLY A 449 17.11 -31.15 -16.71
N GLU A 450 18.28 -31.22 -17.34
CA GLU A 450 19.38 -30.32 -17.06
C GLU A 450 19.20 -28.95 -17.72
N THR A 451 19.66 -27.91 -17.05
CA THR A 451 19.67 -26.53 -17.61
C THR A 451 20.73 -26.47 -18.71
N VAL A 452 20.32 -26.07 -19.90
CA VAL A 452 21.19 -25.94 -21.08
C VAL A 452 21.17 -24.50 -21.58
N PRO A 453 22.26 -24.02 -22.22
CA PRO A 453 22.28 -22.67 -22.81
C PRO A 453 21.21 -22.54 -23.92
N ASN A 454 20.34 -21.57 -23.79
CA ASN A 454 19.33 -21.23 -24.81
C ASN A 454 19.72 -19.94 -25.56
N ARG A 455 20.75 -20.04 -26.41
CA ARG A 455 21.35 -18.88 -27.08
C ARG A 455 20.39 -18.11 -27.99
N LEU A 456 19.37 -18.77 -28.54
CA LEU A 456 18.40 -18.15 -29.44
C LEU A 456 17.45 -17.18 -28.71
N TYR A 457 17.14 -17.44 -27.42
CA TYR A 457 16.14 -16.74 -26.66
C TYR A 457 16.69 -16.05 -25.41
N ASP A 458 17.99 -16.23 -25.16
CA ASP A 458 18.70 -15.61 -24.04
C ASP A 458 19.14 -14.18 -24.39
N LEU A 459 18.85 -13.23 -23.52
CA LEU A 459 19.24 -11.83 -23.68
C LEU A 459 20.67 -11.53 -23.18
N ARG A 460 21.48 -12.53 -22.84
CA ARG A 460 22.84 -12.31 -22.30
C ARG A 460 23.75 -11.56 -23.25
N ASP A 461 23.56 -11.74 -24.55
CA ASP A 461 24.34 -11.10 -25.60
C ASP A 461 23.76 -9.75 -26.09
N VAL A 462 22.62 -9.33 -25.53
CA VAL A 462 22.02 -8.02 -25.82
C VAL A 462 22.81 -6.93 -25.09
N ASP A 463 23.12 -5.85 -25.82
CA ASP A 463 23.82 -4.69 -25.27
C ASP A 463 23.29 -4.30 -23.88
N LYS A 464 24.17 -4.17 -22.90
CA LYS A 464 23.84 -3.85 -21.49
C LYS A 464 22.98 -2.60 -21.33
N TRP A 465 23.04 -1.66 -22.27
CA TRP A 465 22.25 -0.43 -22.24
C TRP A 465 20.75 -0.64 -22.55
N LEU A 466 20.36 -1.81 -23.10
CA LEU A 466 18.95 -2.15 -23.30
C LEU A 466 18.28 -2.61 -22.00
N ASP A 467 19.08 -3.07 -21.03
CA ASP A 467 18.56 -3.54 -19.76
C ASP A 467 17.97 -2.39 -18.94
N GLU A 468 16.71 -2.52 -18.53
CA GLU A 468 15.96 -1.57 -17.70
C GLU A 468 15.85 -0.13 -18.23
N LYS A 469 16.04 0.11 -19.52
CA LYS A 469 15.85 1.41 -20.16
C LYS A 469 14.58 1.44 -21.01
N LEU A 470 13.84 2.57 -20.93
CA LEU A 470 12.67 2.77 -21.80
C LEU A 470 13.09 2.84 -23.27
N LEU A 471 12.49 1.97 -24.06
CA LEU A 471 12.74 1.81 -25.48
C LEU A 471 11.47 2.18 -26.28
N ASP A 472 11.67 2.75 -27.46
CA ASP A 472 10.66 2.85 -28.50
C ASP A 472 11.27 2.48 -29.85
N PHE A 473 10.42 1.96 -30.75
CA PHE A 473 10.88 1.48 -32.07
C PHE A 473 11.46 2.60 -32.94
N ALA A 474 10.93 3.82 -32.82
CA ALA A 474 11.39 4.94 -33.64
C ALA A 474 12.85 5.29 -33.34
N ARG A 475 13.30 5.12 -32.10
CA ARG A 475 14.69 5.39 -31.70
C ARG A 475 15.64 4.24 -32.00
N PHE A 476 15.15 2.98 -31.99
CA PHE A 476 16.03 1.80 -32.01
C PHE A 476 15.56 0.69 -32.96
N PRO A 477 15.13 0.99 -34.20
CA PRO A 477 14.45 0.03 -35.06
C PRO A 477 15.26 -1.24 -35.35
N LYS A 478 16.57 -1.13 -35.57
CA LYS A 478 17.42 -2.29 -35.90
C LYS A 478 17.57 -3.27 -34.73
N LYS A 479 17.61 -2.76 -33.50
CA LYS A 479 17.87 -3.58 -32.31
C LYS A 479 16.70 -4.48 -31.91
N PHE A 480 15.46 -4.10 -32.28
CA PHE A 480 14.30 -4.96 -32.02
C PHE A 480 14.30 -6.26 -32.85
N PHE A 481 15.02 -6.28 -33.97
CA PHE A 481 15.17 -7.49 -34.79
C PHE A 481 16.28 -8.41 -34.29
N ASP A 482 17.15 -7.95 -33.39
CA ASP A 482 18.18 -8.74 -32.74
C ASP A 482 17.66 -9.48 -31.49
N ILE A 483 16.43 -9.18 -31.08
CA ILE A 483 15.76 -9.84 -29.95
C ILE A 483 14.88 -10.97 -30.47
N ALA A 484 14.91 -12.12 -29.82
CA ALA A 484 14.13 -13.28 -30.23
C ALA A 484 12.63 -13.01 -30.36
N VAL A 485 12.06 -13.45 -31.49
CA VAL A 485 10.65 -13.26 -31.86
C VAL A 485 9.81 -14.37 -31.23
N VAL A 486 9.61 -14.31 -29.94
CA VAL A 486 8.74 -15.25 -29.21
C VAL A 486 7.85 -14.50 -28.21
N PRO A 487 6.58 -14.90 -28.03
CA PRO A 487 5.64 -14.20 -27.16
C PRO A 487 5.80 -14.59 -25.69
N TRP A 488 6.35 -15.76 -25.39
CA TRP A 488 6.34 -16.34 -24.05
C TRP A 488 7.42 -15.79 -23.10
N ASN A 489 8.44 -15.09 -23.57
CA ASN A 489 9.48 -14.50 -22.72
C ASN A 489 9.22 -13.04 -22.36
N GLY A 490 7.99 -12.70 -22.06
CA GLY A 490 7.61 -11.35 -21.67
C GLY A 490 6.16 -11.21 -21.22
N ILE A 491 5.84 -10.06 -20.65
CA ILE A 491 4.47 -9.69 -20.29
C ILE A 491 4.05 -8.43 -21.06
N TYR A 492 2.80 -8.38 -21.47
CA TYR A 492 2.23 -7.34 -22.32
C TYR A 492 1.08 -6.65 -21.60
N LYS A 493 1.02 -5.33 -21.64
CA LYS A 493 -0.13 -4.58 -21.12
C LYS A 493 -1.38 -4.96 -21.93
N ARG A 494 -2.38 -5.56 -21.28
CA ARG A 494 -3.59 -6.08 -21.96
C ARG A 494 -4.28 -5.00 -22.77
N GLU A 495 -4.46 -3.82 -22.20
CA GLU A 495 -5.08 -2.68 -22.84
C GLU A 495 -4.35 -2.26 -24.12
N PHE A 496 -3.01 -2.19 -24.05
CA PHE A 496 -2.20 -1.87 -25.23
C PHE A 496 -2.45 -2.85 -26.38
N LEU A 497 -2.57 -4.17 -26.07
CA LEU A 497 -2.87 -5.18 -27.09
C LEU A 497 -4.29 -4.99 -27.68
N LEU A 498 -5.28 -4.73 -26.84
CA LEU A 498 -6.68 -4.59 -27.24
C LEU A 498 -6.91 -3.31 -28.05
N ASP A 499 -6.43 -2.16 -27.57
CA ASP A 499 -6.62 -0.84 -28.20
C ASP A 499 -5.94 -0.74 -29.56
N ASN A 500 -4.81 -1.42 -29.73
CA ASN A 500 -4.09 -1.48 -31.00
C ASN A 500 -4.48 -2.68 -31.87
N GLN A 501 -5.48 -3.47 -31.47
CA GLN A 501 -5.98 -4.66 -32.17
C GLN A 501 -4.87 -5.68 -32.50
N ILE A 502 -3.88 -5.81 -31.60
CA ILE A 502 -2.75 -6.71 -31.76
C ILE A 502 -3.20 -8.16 -31.53
N ARG A 503 -3.04 -9.01 -32.55
CA ARG A 503 -3.48 -10.41 -32.55
C ARG A 503 -2.41 -11.32 -33.17
N PHE A 504 -2.48 -12.58 -32.79
CA PHE A 504 -1.73 -13.64 -33.45
C PHE A 504 -2.37 -14.01 -34.80
N ASN A 505 -1.57 -14.45 -35.75
CA ASN A 505 -2.11 -14.96 -37.02
C ASN A 505 -2.71 -16.35 -36.82
N ASN A 506 -3.74 -16.66 -37.59
CA ASN A 506 -4.31 -18.00 -37.68
C ASN A 506 -3.51 -18.87 -38.67
N LEU A 507 -2.26 -19.21 -38.28
CA LEU A 507 -1.36 -20.07 -39.04
C LEU A 507 -0.94 -21.25 -38.21
N PHE A 508 -0.72 -22.39 -38.87
CA PHE A 508 -0.22 -23.60 -38.23
C PHE A 508 1.13 -23.37 -37.51
N CYS A 509 2.05 -22.67 -38.15
CA CYS A 509 3.34 -22.28 -37.58
C CYS A 509 3.64 -20.80 -37.85
N VAL A 510 4.63 -20.22 -37.19
CA VAL A 510 5.09 -18.84 -37.35
C VAL A 510 3.96 -17.83 -37.09
N ASN A 511 2.99 -18.19 -36.26
CA ASN A 511 1.84 -17.38 -35.91
C ASN A 511 2.18 -16.19 -35.00
N ASP A 512 3.36 -16.16 -34.41
CA ASP A 512 3.87 -15.20 -33.44
C ASP A 512 4.62 -14.01 -34.07
N ARG A 513 5.15 -14.14 -35.27
CA ARG A 513 5.97 -13.07 -35.90
C ARG A 513 5.23 -11.77 -36.11
N SER A 514 4.02 -11.82 -36.66
CA SER A 514 3.22 -10.61 -36.87
C SER A 514 2.82 -9.95 -35.56
N PHE A 515 2.44 -10.76 -34.56
CA PHE A 515 2.16 -10.28 -33.22
C PHE A 515 3.36 -9.51 -32.64
N TYR A 516 4.53 -10.13 -32.63
CA TYR A 516 5.76 -9.56 -32.11
C TYR A 516 6.16 -8.26 -32.82
N ILE A 517 6.18 -8.27 -34.16
CA ILE A 517 6.53 -7.07 -34.94
C ILE A 517 5.54 -5.93 -34.65
N THR A 518 4.24 -6.23 -34.58
CA THR A 518 3.22 -5.22 -34.29
C THR A 518 3.38 -4.65 -32.88
N VAL A 519 3.69 -5.48 -31.88
CA VAL A 519 4.01 -5.03 -30.53
C VAL A 519 5.21 -4.08 -30.54
N CYS A 520 6.29 -4.43 -31.23
CA CYS A 520 7.47 -3.57 -31.32
C CYS A 520 7.18 -2.22 -31.99
N VAL A 521 6.47 -2.24 -33.14
CA VAL A 521 6.19 -1.01 -33.91
C VAL A 521 5.19 -0.08 -33.20
N LYS A 522 4.19 -0.63 -32.53
CA LYS A 522 3.14 0.13 -31.84
C LYS A 522 3.53 0.56 -30.43
N GLY A 523 4.40 -0.19 -29.76
CA GLY A 523 4.80 0.08 -28.37
C GLY A 523 5.61 1.38 -28.24
N LYS A 524 5.28 2.17 -27.24
CA LYS A 524 5.93 3.43 -26.91
C LYS A 524 6.73 3.36 -25.62
N ARG A 525 6.39 2.42 -24.75
CA ARG A 525 6.99 2.24 -23.43
C ARG A 525 7.39 0.78 -23.25
N MET A 526 8.59 0.43 -23.71
CA MET A 526 9.10 -0.93 -23.68
C MET A 526 10.39 -1.01 -22.87
N MET A 527 10.59 -2.11 -22.19
CA MET A 527 11.83 -2.41 -21.48
C MET A 527 12.25 -3.86 -21.72
N VAL A 528 13.55 -4.09 -21.54
CA VAL A 528 14.16 -5.42 -21.53
C VAL A 528 14.81 -5.62 -20.18
N THR A 529 14.63 -6.78 -19.55
CA THR A 529 15.28 -7.13 -18.29
C THR A 529 15.91 -8.52 -18.36
N ARG A 530 17.00 -8.72 -17.61
CA ARG A 530 17.69 -10.02 -17.48
C ARG A 530 17.13 -10.91 -16.37
N VAL A 531 15.96 -10.56 -15.82
CA VAL A 531 15.27 -11.41 -14.84
C VAL A 531 14.87 -12.72 -15.54
N PRO A 532 15.35 -13.88 -15.12
CA PRO A 532 14.92 -15.16 -15.70
C PRO A 532 13.43 -15.38 -15.45
N PHE A 533 12.69 -15.74 -16.49
CA PHE A 533 11.24 -15.88 -16.40
C PHE A 533 10.73 -17.25 -16.80
N VAL A 534 11.00 -17.69 -18.01
CA VAL A 534 10.53 -18.95 -18.55
C VAL A 534 11.69 -19.92 -18.64
N LYS A 535 11.43 -21.17 -18.27
CA LYS A 535 12.25 -22.34 -18.56
C LYS A 535 11.67 -23.03 -19.79
N HIS A 536 12.33 -22.82 -20.92
CA HIS A 536 11.91 -23.33 -22.22
C HIS A 536 12.49 -24.71 -22.46
N ARG A 537 11.63 -25.71 -22.74
CA ARG A 537 12.06 -27.04 -23.06
C ARG A 537 12.66 -27.10 -24.47
N VAL A 538 13.81 -27.75 -24.56
CA VAL A 538 14.49 -28.00 -25.81
C VAL A 538 14.58 -29.51 -26.06
N ASN A 539 14.75 -29.91 -27.31
CA ASN A 539 14.82 -31.34 -27.73
C ASN A 539 13.52 -32.12 -27.46
N VAL A 540 12.37 -31.42 -27.44
CA VAL A 540 11.06 -32.05 -27.28
C VAL A 540 10.73 -32.86 -28.54
N GLY A 541 10.54 -34.19 -28.41
CA GLY A 541 10.14 -35.04 -29.50
C GLY A 541 8.78 -34.62 -30.09
N GLY A 542 8.74 -34.30 -31.39
CA GLY A 542 7.52 -33.81 -32.06
C GLY A 542 7.33 -32.32 -32.06
N SER A 543 8.31 -31.54 -31.60
CA SER A 543 8.31 -30.08 -31.73
C SER A 543 8.25 -29.62 -33.19
N LEU A 544 7.47 -28.55 -33.48
CA LEU A 544 7.38 -27.93 -34.80
C LEU A 544 8.69 -27.28 -35.30
N VAL A 545 9.71 -27.22 -34.44
CA VAL A 545 10.99 -26.53 -34.65
C VAL A 545 12.18 -27.53 -34.68
N GLY A 546 11.90 -28.84 -34.56
CA GLY A 546 12.91 -29.90 -34.59
C GLY A 546 13.15 -30.47 -35.97
#